data_ad9bb8d345695f74bbc7117a289b5f64
#
_entry.id   ad9bb8d345695f74bbc7117a289b5f64
#
_cell.length_a   1.000
_cell.length_b   1.000
_cell.length_c   1.000
_cell.angle_alpha   90.00
_cell.angle_beta   90.00
_cell.angle_gamma   90.00
#
_symmetry.space_group_name_H-M   'P 1'
#
loop_
_entity.id
_entity.type
_entity.pdbx_description
1 polymer ?
#
loop_
_entity_poly.entity_id
_entity_poly.type
_entity_poly.pdbx_seq_one_letter_code
_entity_poly.pdbx_strand_id
1 'polypeptide(L)'
;MKKWITGMLAIFMGVVSLSIPFAGLHTAEAGIKDTSDKKLKIVTTIFPEYDWTRAVLGEREADVELTMLLDNGTDLHSFQPAVKDIMKVSGCDLLIYVGGESDEWIEDALKSAQNKDMKTINLMEVLADSIKEEETVEGMQENEHGHEHEDEKEYDEHVWTSLHNASTVCDAIAETLTEMDPENKDIYQSNAEAYQKKLSALDAEYQDTVETATQNTLLFADRFPFRYLTDDYGLNYYAAFSGCSAESEASFKTITFLARKVDELGLNSVFTIEKSDDRIAQTVIENTKTKDQNILVLNSMQSITAQEITDGTTYLSVMEENLKVLKEALN
;
A
#
# COMPACT_ATOMS: atom_id res chain seq x y z
N MET A 1 43.89 -73.63 -4.93
CA MET A 1 45.34 -73.88 -4.68
C MET A 1 45.88 -72.86 -3.71
N LYS A 2 46.51 -73.33 -2.63
CA LYS A 2 47.38 -72.62 -1.65
C LYS A 2 46.76 -71.45 -0.89
N LYS A 3 46.30 -71.58 0.38
CA LYS A 3 46.98 -71.85 1.67
C LYS A 3 48.15 -70.89 1.97
N TRP A 4 48.05 -70.15 3.09
CA TRP A 4 48.88 -70.24 4.33
C TRP A 4 48.61 -68.96 5.15
N ILE A 5 48.04 -68.94 6.36
CA ILE A 5 48.48 -69.34 7.70
C ILE A 5 49.33 -68.29 8.44
N THR A 6 48.78 -67.87 9.57
CA THR A 6 49.28 -67.64 10.92
C THR A 6 50.17 -66.47 11.28
N GLY A 7 49.82 -65.87 12.43
CA GLY A 7 50.69 -65.01 13.21
C GLY A 7 49.97 -64.37 14.40
N MET A 8 49.74 -65.10 15.41
CA MET A 8 49.26 -64.69 16.75
C MET A 8 50.44 -64.18 17.56
N LEU A 9 50.40 -62.97 18.12
CA LEU A 9 51.28 -62.62 19.24
C LEU A 9 50.52 -61.77 20.23
N ALA A 10 50.28 -62.42 21.40
CA ALA A 10 49.75 -61.72 22.58
C ALA A 10 50.95 -61.22 23.41
N ILE A 11 50.89 -59.98 23.82
CA ILE A 11 51.73 -59.45 24.89
C ILE A 11 50.81 -58.77 25.92
N PHE A 12 50.86 -59.38 27.10
CA PHE A 12 50.35 -58.86 28.38
C PHE A 12 51.33 -57.82 28.93
N MET A 13 50.81 -56.70 29.42
CA MET A 13 51.36 -55.95 30.61
C MET A 13 50.51 -54.66 30.84
N GLY A 14 49.92 -54.60 31.96
CA GLY A 14 50.35 -53.91 33.12
C GLY A 14 49.33 -52.84 33.45
N VAL A 15 48.40 -53.14 34.38
CA VAL A 15 47.48 -52.17 34.98
C VAL A 15 48.24 -51.28 35.94
N VAL A 16 48.31 -49.99 35.67
CA VAL A 16 48.66 -48.96 36.67
C VAL A 16 47.44 -48.06 36.83
N SER A 17 46.76 -48.23 37.96
CA SER A 17 45.65 -47.37 38.37
C SER A 17 46.21 -46.05 38.93
N LEU A 18 46.09 -44.93 38.18
CA LEU A 18 46.29 -43.60 38.70
C LEU A 18 44.92 -42.97 38.94
N SER A 19 44.56 -42.83 40.22
CA SER A 19 43.36 -42.09 40.65
C SER A 19 43.64 -40.59 40.56
N ILE A 20 43.00 -39.92 39.60
CA ILE A 20 42.97 -38.44 39.51
C ILE A 20 41.63 -37.96 40.07
N PRO A 21 41.60 -36.97 41.02
CA PRO A 21 40.33 -36.47 41.53
C PRO A 21 39.58 -35.69 40.45
N PHE A 22 38.31 -36.06 40.24
CA PHE A 22 37.38 -35.43 39.33
C PHE A 22 36.99 -34.04 39.93
N ALA A 23 37.70 -32.96 39.53
CA ALA A 23 37.24 -31.63 39.76
C ALA A 23 36.07 -31.35 38.80
N GLY A 24 34.91 -31.04 39.37
CA GLY A 24 33.70 -30.79 38.61
C GLY A 24 33.86 -29.66 37.62
N LEU A 25 33.87 -29.97 36.34
CA LEU A 25 33.67 -28.99 35.29
C LEU A 25 32.18 -28.75 35.20
N HIS A 26 31.71 -27.63 35.75
CA HIS A 26 30.40 -27.11 35.36
C HIS A 26 30.53 -26.68 33.90
N THR A 27 30.06 -27.53 33.00
CA THR A 27 29.72 -27.12 31.64
C THR A 27 28.52 -26.19 31.76
N ALA A 28 28.77 -24.87 31.65
CA ALA A 28 27.71 -23.94 31.29
C ALA A 28 27.20 -24.42 29.91
N GLU A 29 26.03 -25.07 29.89
CA GLU A 29 25.23 -25.13 28.68
C GLU A 29 24.88 -23.68 28.30
N ALA A 30 25.75 -23.10 27.48
CA ALA A 30 25.33 -22.00 26.64
C ALA A 30 24.23 -22.57 25.74
N GLY A 31 22.97 -22.30 26.12
CA GLY A 31 21.84 -22.56 25.25
C GLY A 31 22.14 -21.88 23.92
N ILE A 32 22.49 -22.71 22.94
CA ILE A 32 22.40 -22.31 21.54
C ILE A 32 20.93 -21.98 21.37
N LYS A 33 20.56 -20.69 21.44
CA LYS A 33 19.32 -20.26 20.84
C LYS A 33 19.43 -20.70 19.38
N ASP A 34 18.67 -21.69 19.01
CA ASP A 34 18.36 -22.02 17.63
C ASP A 34 17.61 -20.78 17.08
N THR A 35 18.38 -19.78 16.65
CA THR A 35 17.87 -18.76 15.74
C THR A 35 17.79 -19.44 14.38
N SER A 36 16.86 -20.40 14.27
CA SER A 36 16.38 -20.78 12.95
C SER A 36 16.02 -19.48 12.24
N ASP A 37 16.48 -19.31 11.01
CA ASP A 37 16.24 -18.18 10.09
C ASP A 37 14.73 -17.97 9.82
N LYS A 38 13.96 -17.65 10.87
CA LYS A 38 12.54 -17.33 10.71
C LYS A 38 12.50 -15.90 10.16
N LYS A 39 12.28 -15.80 8.85
CA LYS A 39 12.06 -14.52 8.20
C LYS A 39 10.92 -13.75 8.87
N LEU A 40 11.12 -12.45 9.05
CA LEU A 40 10.07 -11.54 9.48
C LEU A 40 8.94 -11.55 8.45
N LYS A 41 7.70 -11.75 8.91
CA LYS A 41 6.52 -11.79 8.05
C LYS A 41 5.80 -10.46 8.10
N ILE A 42 5.78 -9.78 6.97
CA ILE A 42 5.10 -8.50 6.81
C ILE A 42 3.93 -8.69 5.84
N VAL A 43 2.75 -8.26 6.24
CA VAL A 43 1.55 -8.28 5.41
C VAL A 43 1.09 -6.85 5.19
N THR A 44 0.77 -6.50 3.96
CA THR A 44 0.16 -5.23 3.56
C THR A 44 -1.17 -5.49 2.88
N THR A 45 -2.12 -4.57 2.94
CA THR A 45 -3.39 -4.72 2.24
C THR A 45 -3.25 -4.31 0.77
N ILE A 46 -2.77 -3.12 0.49
CA ILE A 46 -2.74 -2.53 -0.86
C ILE A 46 -1.31 -2.30 -1.38
N PHE A 47 -1.23 -1.97 -2.67
CA PHE A 47 0.03 -1.74 -3.37
C PHE A 47 0.89 -0.60 -2.80
N PRO A 48 0.38 0.60 -2.48
CA PRO A 48 1.20 1.67 -1.93
C PRO A 48 1.97 1.25 -0.67
N GLU A 49 1.31 0.61 0.27
CA GLU A 49 1.93 0.09 1.50
C GLU A 49 3.04 -0.93 1.21
N TYR A 50 2.77 -1.82 0.25
CA TYR A 50 3.71 -2.83 -0.20
C TYR A 50 4.98 -2.20 -0.78
N ASP A 51 4.83 -1.22 -1.69
CA ASP A 51 5.96 -0.58 -2.36
C ASP A 51 6.78 0.32 -1.42
N TRP A 52 6.12 1.05 -0.51
CA TRP A 52 6.80 1.83 0.53
C TRP A 52 7.59 0.93 1.48
N THR A 53 7.00 -0.20 1.89
CA THR A 53 7.69 -1.19 2.72
C THR A 53 8.94 -1.73 2.02
N ARG A 54 8.85 -2.07 0.74
CA ARG A 54 10.01 -2.47 -0.07
C ARG A 54 11.07 -1.40 -0.14
N ALA A 55 10.65 -0.14 -0.35
CA ALA A 55 11.57 0.99 -0.42
C ALA A 55 12.35 1.17 0.90
N VAL A 56 11.69 1.03 2.06
CA VAL A 56 12.31 1.12 3.39
C VAL A 56 13.18 -0.10 3.69
N LEU A 57 12.75 -1.30 3.34
CA LEU A 57 13.55 -2.53 3.50
C LEU A 57 14.83 -2.48 2.67
N GLY A 58 14.75 -2.02 1.42
CA GLY A 58 15.88 -2.02 0.49
C GLY A 58 16.49 -3.42 0.34
N GLU A 59 17.79 -3.55 0.56
CA GLU A 59 18.50 -4.85 0.47
C GLU A 59 17.99 -5.90 1.47
N ARG A 60 17.33 -5.46 2.56
CA ARG A 60 16.76 -6.36 3.57
C ARG A 60 15.46 -7.04 3.12
N GLU A 61 14.85 -6.64 2.00
CA GLU A 61 13.66 -7.31 1.41
C GLU A 61 13.89 -8.82 1.24
N ALA A 62 15.12 -9.23 0.87
CA ALA A 62 15.46 -10.65 0.70
C ALA A 62 15.36 -11.49 1.99
N ASP A 63 15.44 -10.84 3.15
CA ASP A 63 15.46 -11.49 4.47
C ASP A 63 14.07 -11.51 5.15
N VAL A 64 13.05 -10.92 4.51
CA VAL A 64 11.67 -10.90 4.99
C VAL A 64 10.74 -11.70 4.08
N GLU A 65 9.56 -12.03 4.58
CA GLU A 65 8.43 -12.55 3.80
C GLU A 65 7.39 -11.43 3.71
N LEU A 66 7.49 -10.61 2.64
CA LEU A 66 6.58 -9.51 2.39
C LEU A 66 5.43 -9.97 1.48
N THR A 67 4.20 -9.75 1.91
CA THR A 67 2.98 -10.20 1.21
C THR A 67 2.01 -9.04 1.06
N MET A 68 1.55 -8.79 -0.16
CA MET A 68 0.39 -7.94 -0.46
C MET A 68 -0.87 -8.81 -0.55
N LEU A 69 -1.96 -8.40 0.09
CA LEU A 69 -3.22 -9.17 0.06
C LEU A 69 -3.99 -8.94 -1.23
N LEU A 70 -4.11 -7.69 -1.66
CA LEU A 70 -4.85 -7.29 -2.86
C LEU A 70 -3.95 -7.34 -4.11
N ASP A 71 -3.41 -8.53 -4.40
CA ASP A 71 -2.39 -8.74 -5.45
C ASP A 71 -2.95 -9.06 -6.84
N ASN A 72 -4.26 -9.17 -6.96
CA ASN A 72 -4.96 -9.61 -8.18
C ASN A 72 -5.73 -8.49 -8.90
N GLY A 73 -5.55 -7.24 -8.48
CA GLY A 73 -6.22 -6.08 -9.04
C GLY A 73 -7.66 -5.89 -8.55
N THR A 74 -8.01 -6.49 -7.42
CA THR A 74 -9.25 -6.19 -6.71
C THR A 74 -9.11 -4.84 -6.01
N ASP A 75 -10.12 -4.01 -6.15
CA ASP A 75 -10.25 -2.73 -5.45
C ASP A 75 -10.49 -2.95 -3.94
N LEU A 76 -9.94 -2.08 -3.11
CA LEU A 76 -10.05 -2.16 -1.65
C LEU A 76 -11.51 -2.23 -1.18
N HIS A 77 -12.39 -1.38 -1.73
CA HIS A 77 -13.81 -1.31 -1.35
C HIS A 77 -14.62 -2.54 -1.78
N SER A 78 -14.09 -3.36 -2.68
CA SER A 78 -14.70 -4.61 -3.15
C SER A 78 -14.06 -5.85 -2.55
N PHE A 79 -13.01 -5.68 -1.73
CA PHE A 79 -12.26 -6.80 -1.22
C PHE A 79 -13.00 -7.53 -0.11
N GLN A 80 -13.11 -8.84 -0.26
CA GLN A 80 -13.62 -9.74 0.77
C GLN A 80 -12.55 -10.77 1.12
N PRO A 81 -12.02 -10.76 2.35
CA PRO A 81 -10.91 -11.63 2.72
C PRO A 81 -11.32 -13.10 2.69
N ALA A 82 -10.53 -13.92 2.02
CA ALA A 82 -10.66 -15.35 2.11
C ALA A 82 -10.01 -15.88 3.41
N VAL A 83 -10.34 -17.11 3.80
CA VAL A 83 -9.74 -17.75 5.00
C VAL A 83 -8.21 -17.72 4.96
N LYS A 84 -7.61 -17.89 3.79
CA LYS A 84 -6.15 -17.83 3.62
C LYS A 84 -5.57 -16.45 3.97
N ASP A 85 -6.31 -15.37 3.70
CA ASP A 85 -5.87 -14.00 3.94
C ASP A 85 -5.95 -13.68 5.44
N ILE A 86 -7.03 -14.11 6.10
CA ILE A 86 -7.16 -14.06 7.57
C ILE A 86 -6.01 -14.84 8.25
N MET A 87 -5.62 -16.00 7.70
CA MET A 87 -4.49 -16.77 8.23
C MET A 87 -3.15 -16.07 8.07
N LYS A 88 -2.92 -15.37 6.94
CA LYS A 88 -1.71 -14.57 6.73
C LYS A 88 -1.64 -13.45 7.76
N VAL A 89 -2.71 -12.66 7.89
CA VAL A 89 -2.83 -11.59 8.90
C VAL A 89 -2.63 -12.14 10.31
N SER A 90 -3.34 -13.21 10.68
CA SER A 90 -3.26 -13.80 12.03
C SER A 90 -1.84 -14.26 12.44
N GLY A 91 -0.99 -14.60 11.47
CA GLY A 91 0.34 -15.15 11.70
C GLY A 91 1.51 -14.24 11.32
N CYS A 92 1.26 -13.01 10.87
CA CYS A 92 2.34 -12.09 10.53
C CYS A 92 2.98 -11.44 11.77
N ASP A 93 4.14 -10.83 11.58
CA ASP A 93 4.87 -10.10 12.61
C ASP A 93 4.59 -8.60 12.51
N LEU A 94 4.28 -8.09 11.30
CA LEU A 94 3.83 -6.72 11.05
C LEU A 94 2.68 -6.74 10.05
N LEU A 95 1.59 -6.05 10.38
CA LEU A 95 0.48 -5.75 9.48
C LEU A 95 0.45 -4.25 9.17
N ILE A 96 0.37 -3.90 7.89
CA ILE A 96 0.18 -2.52 7.43
C ILE A 96 -1.12 -2.49 6.64
N TYR A 97 -2.03 -1.57 6.97
CA TYR A 97 -3.36 -1.50 6.37
C TYR A 97 -3.88 -0.06 6.40
N VAL A 98 -4.83 0.23 5.53
CA VAL A 98 -5.37 1.60 5.40
C VAL A 98 -6.14 2.01 6.64
N GLY A 99 -7.02 1.17 7.15
CA GLY A 99 -8.03 1.52 8.14
C GLY A 99 -9.33 2.00 7.46
N GLY A 100 -10.28 2.51 8.26
CA GLY A 100 -11.59 2.90 7.76
C GLY A 100 -12.53 1.72 7.52
N GLU A 101 -13.65 1.97 6.82
CA GLU A 101 -14.72 0.99 6.62
C GLU A 101 -14.28 -0.22 5.80
N SER A 102 -13.46 0.01 4.77
CA SER A 102 -13.00 -1.06 3.88
C SER A 102 -12.12 -2.10 4.58
N ASP A 103 -11.53 -1.73 5.70
CA ASP A 103 -10.65 -2.57 6.50
C ASP A 103 -11.27 -3.00 7.86
N GLU A 104 -12.56 -2.80 8.11
CA GLU A 104 -13.24 -3.21 9.36
C GLU A 104 -13.03 -4.70 9.69
N TRP A 105 -12.97 -5.55 8.68
CA TRP A 105 -12.71 -6.99 8.85
C TRP A 105 -11.36 -7.28 9.54
N ILE A 106 -10.40 -6.35 9.49
CA ILE A 106 -9.09 -6.48 10.13
C ILE A 106 -9.23 -6.47 11.65
N GLU A 107 -10.14 -5.70 12.22
CA GLU A 107 -10.38 -5.69 13.66
C GLU A 107 -10.71 -7.09 14.20
N ASP A 108 -11.56 -7.83 13.49
CA ASP A 108 -11.93 -9.19 13.89
C ASP A 108 -10.79 -10.18 13.67
N ALA A 109 -9.99 -9.98 12.61
CA ALA A 109 -8.79 -10.76 12.37
C ALA A 109 -7.76 -10.55 13.49
N LEU A 110 -7.55 -9.30 13.94
CA LEU A 110 -6.62 -8.96 15.04
C LEU A 110 -7.08 -9.53 16.39
N LYS A 111 -8.39 -9.50 16.72
CA LYS A 111 -8.93 -10.10 17.95
C LYS A 111 -8.61 -11.60 18.03
N SER A 112 -8.60 -12.28 16.87
CA SER A 112 -8.34 -13.72 16.75
C SER A 112 -6.89 -14.06 16.36
N ALA A 113 -5.99 -13.08 16.25
CA ALA A 113 -4.63 -13.27 15.82
C ALA A 113 -3.85 -14.28 16.68
N GLN A 114 -3.10 -15.16 16.04
CA GLN A 114 -2.26 -16.15 16.71
C GLN A 114 -0.98 -15.53 17.26
N ASN A 115 -0.37 -14.61 16.50
CA ASN A 115 0.77 -13.84 16.95
C ASN A 115 0.28 -12.67 17.83
N LYS A 116 0.54 -12.75 19.14
CA LYS A 116 0.14 -11.70 20.11
C LYS A 116 1.15 -10.56 20.22
N ASP A 117 2.34 -10.75 19.64
CA ASP A 117 3.40 -9.75 19.60
C ASP A 117 3.43 -8.99 18.25
N MET A 118 2.42 -9.22 17.40
CA MET A 118 2.26 -8.54 16.12
C MET A 118 2.23 -7.02 16.30
N LYS A 119 2.98 -6.33 15.47
CA LYS A 119 2.87 -4.87 15.30
C LYS A 119 1.86 -4.53 14.20
N THR A 120 1.23 -3.39 14.32
CA THR A 120 0.30 -2.88 13.30
C THR A 120 0.63 -1.43 12.94
N ILE A 121 0.47 -1.09 11.67
CA ILE A 121 0.46 0.28 11.17
C ILE A 121 -0.89 0.48 10.49
N ASN A 122 -1.76 1.28 11.09
CA ASN A 122 -3.00 1.76 10.50
C ASN A 122 -2.71 3.12 9.88
N LEU A 123 -2.83 3.26 8.56
CA LEU A 123 -2.49 4.50 7.87
C LEU A 123 -3.32 5.67 8.35
N MET A 124 -4.63 5.48 8.54
CA MET A 124 -5.52 6.55 9.01
C MET A 124 -5.19 6.98 10.44
N GLU A 125 -4.74 6.07 11.31
CA GLU A 125 -4.25 6.44 12.64
C GLU A 125 -2.92 7.22 12.59
N VAL A 126 -1.98 6.77 11.76
CA VAL A 126 -0.69 7.47 11.56
C VAL A 126 -0.91 8.88 11.03
N LEU A 127 -1.92 9.06 10.19
CA LEU A 127 -2.25 10.30 9.48
C LEU A 127 -3.39 11.10 10.16
N ALA A 128 -3.73 10.82 11.41
CA ALA A 128 -4.90 11.36 12.09
C ALA A 128 -5.06 12.90 11.97
N ASP A 129 -3.94 13.63 11.96
CA ASP A 129 -3.94 15.10 11.83
C ASP A 129 -4.20 15.60 10.39
N SER A 130 -4.14 14.72 9.38
CA SER A 130 -4.29 15.05 7.96
C SER A 130 -5.46 14.34 7.28
N ILE A 131 -6.18 13.45 7.97
CA ILE A 131 -7.34 12.78 7.39
C ILE A 131 -8.46 13.77 7.07
N LYS A 132 -9.19 13.50 5.99
CA LYS A 132 -10.24 14.35 5.46
C LYS A 132 -11.57 13.61 5.47
N GLU A 133 -12.64 14.36 5.80
CA GLU A 133 -14.00 13.84 5.63
C GLU A 133 -14.28 13.59 4.14
N GLU A 134 -15.03 12.56 3.82
CA GLU A 134 -15.53 12.34 2.47
C GLU A 134 -16.38 13.54 2.05
N GLU A 135 -16.22 14.02 0.83
CA GLU A 135 -16.91 15.19 0.34
C GLU A 135 -17.78 14.85 -0.87
N THR A 136 -19.04 15.22 -0.79
CA THR A 136 -19.94 15.21 -1.95
C THR A 136 -19.98 16.59 -2.57
N VAL A 137 -19.42 16.73 -3.79
CA VAL A 137 -19.45 18.01 -4.53
C VAL A 137 -20.71 18.12 -5.40
N GLU A 138 -20.99 19.36 -5.86
CA GLU A 138 -22.18 19.65 -6.70
C GLU A 138 -22.22 18.72 -7.93
N GLY A 139 -23.32 18.02 -8.11
CA GLY A 139 -23.60 17.17 -9.26
C GLY A 139 -23.14 15.73 -9.13
N MET A 140 -22.44 15.37 -8.06
CA MET A 140 -22.20 13.97 -7.72
C MET A 140 -23.53 13.25 -7.50
N GLN A 141 -23.54 11.97 -7.87
CA GLN A 141 -24.64 11.07 -7.57
C GLN A 141 -24.52 10.64 -6.10
N GLU A 142 -25.58 10.85 -5.34
CA GLU A 142 -25.67 10.36 -3.96
C GLU A 142 -25.75 8.83 -3.98
N ASN A 143 -25.04 8.17 -3.06
CA ASN A 143 -25.12 6.73 -2.90
C ASN A 143 -26.52 6.34 -2.45
N GLU A 144 -27.23 5.47 -3.21
CA GLU A 144 -28.57 4.99 -2.84
C GLU A 144 -28.56 4.11 -1.56
N HIS A 145 -27.39 3.70 -1.13
CA HIS A 145 -27.14 2.91 0.09
C HIS A 145 -26.67 3.77 1.26
N GLY A 146 -27.20 4.98 1.40
CA GLY A 146 -26.95 5.77 2.61
C GLY A 146 -27.32 4.94 3.84
N HIS A 147 -26.32 4.51 4.58
CA HIS A 147 -26.49 3.89 5.87
C HIS A 147 -27.25 4.86 6.77
N GLU A 148 -28.34 4.40 7.42
CA GLU A 148 -29.17 5.17 8.36
C GLU A 148 -28.40 5.52 9.66
N HIS A 149 -27.12 5.89 9.56
CA HIS A 149 -26.32 6.41 10.67
C HIS A 149 -26.20 7.93 10.51
N GLU A 150 -27.21 8.65 10.98
CA GLU A 150 -27.37 10.10 10.83
C GLU A 150 -26.27 10.95 11.52
N ASP A 151 -25.24 10.38 12.16
CA ASP A 151 -24.26 11.13 12.96
C ASP A 151 -22.79 10.65 12.85
N GLU A 152 -22.45 9.64 12.06
CA GLU A 152 -21.06 9.20 11.94
C GLU A 152 -20.38 9.85 10.72
N LYS A 153 -19.24 10.53 10.96
CA LYS A 153 -18.44 11.15 9.91
C LYS A 153 -17.71 10.06 9.13
N GLU A 154 -17.98 9.99 7.86
CA GLU A 154 -17.21 9.14 6.94
C GLU A 154 -15.93 9.89 6.52
N TYR A 155 -14.79 9.20 6.55
CA TYR A 155 -13.51 9.75 6.14
C TYR A 155 -13.08 9.12 4.82
N ASP A 156 -12.49 9.94 3.94
CA ASP A 156 -11.91 9.45 2.70
C ASP A 156 -10.68 8.59 3.01
N GLU A 157 -10.71 7.34 2.58
CA GLU A 157 -9.68 6.33 2.84
C GLU A 157 -8.48 6.43 1.91
N HIS A 158 -8.56 7.21 0.82
CA HIS A 158 -7.54 7.26 -0.25
C HIS A 158 -6.31 8.10 0.13
N VAL A 159 -5.87 7.97 1.39
CA VAL A 159 -4.76 8.73 1.99
C VAL A 159 -3.44 8.61 1.23
N TRP A 160 -3.25 7.50 0.51
CA TRP A 160 -2.04 7.20 -0.24
C TRP A 160 -1.86 8.04 -1.52
N THR A 161 -2.88 8.76 -1.96
CA THR A 161 -2.78 9.62 -3.15
C THR A 161 -2.03 10.93 -2.87
N SER A 162 -1.72 11.22 -1.62
CA SER A 162 -0.88 12.33 -1.17
C SER A 162 0.60 11.92 -1.05
N LEU A 163 1.51 12.68 -1.68
CA LEU A 163 2.95 12.50 -1.53
C LEU A 163 3.44 12.86 -0.11
N HIS A 164 2.77 13.80 0.56
CA HIS A 164 3.05 14.16 1.95
C HIS A 164 2.70 13.03 2.91
N ASN A 165 1.52 12.44 2.74
CA ASN A 165 1.09 11.28 3.53
C ASN A 165 2.02 10.08 3.30
N ALA A 166 2.40 9.81 2.05
CA ALA A 166 3.35 8.76 1.71
C ALA A 166 4.69 8.93 2.46
N SER A 167 5.19 10.16 2.58
CA SER A 167 6.40 10.47 3.33
C SER A 167 6.24 10.14 4.81
N THR A 168 5.13 10.53 5.42
CA THR A 168 4.83 10.27 6.84
C THR A 168 4.70 8.77 7.13
N VAL A 169 4.04 8.03 6.24
CA VAL A 169 3.90 6.57 6.39
C VAL A 169 5.24 5.86 6.24
N CYS A 170 6.12 6.32 5.33
CA CYS A 170 7.49 5.77 5.22
C CYS A 170 8.29 5.93 6.51
N ASP A 171 8.14 7.04 7.25
CA ASP A 171 8.76 7.22 8.57
C ASP A 171 8.20 6.20 9.57
N ALA A 172 6.88 6.06 9.65
CA ALA A 172 6.25 5.10 10.55
C ALA A 172 6.68 3.65 10.28
N ILE A 173 6.84 3.27 9.00
CA ILE A 173 7.37 1.97 8.60
C ILE A 173 8.82 1.81 9.08
N ALA A 174 9.68 2.81 8.86
CA ALA A 174 11.09 2.76 9.26
C ALA A 174 11.26 2.69 10.79
N GLU A 175 10.46 3.43 11.55
CA GLU A 175 10.43 3.39 13.01
C GLU A 175 9.99 2.01 13.50
N THR A 176 8.92 1.46 12.97
CA THR A 176 8.39 0.14 13.36
C THR A 176 9.38 -0.97 13.03
N LEU A 177 10.00 -0.95 11.84
CA LEU A 177 11.04 -1.91 11.48
C LEU A 177 12.28 -1.77 12.37
N THR A 178 12.65 -0.56 12.75
CA THR A 178 13.75 -0.31 13.70
C THR A 178 13.49 -0.91 15.08
N GLU A 179 12.24 -0.84 15.56
CA GLU A 179 11.84 -1.48 16.82
C GLU A 179 11.91 -3.02 16.74
N MET A 180 11.53 -3.58 15.61
CA MET A 180 11.47 -5.04 15.40
C MET A 180 12.82 -5.65 15.09
N ASP A 181 13.71 -4.91 14.44
CA ASP A 181 15.05 -5.32 14.01
C ASP A 181 16.08 -4.18 14.25
N PRO A 182 16.46 -3.93 15.52
CA PRO A 182 17.33 -2.81 15.87
C PRO A 182 18.74 -2.88 15.27
N GLU A 183 19.20 -4.06 14.88
CA GLU A 183 20.53 -4.25 14.28
C GLU A 183 20.62 -3.62 12.89
N ASN A 184 19.51 -3.46 12.19
CA ASN A 184 19.41 -2.88 10.85
C ASN A 184 18.81 -1.47 10.82
N LYS A 185 18.69 -0.82 11.97
CA LYS A 185 18.14 0.55 12.14
C LYS A 185 18.65 1.54 11.10
N ASP A 186 19.98 1.64 10.95
CA ASP A 186 20.60 2.64 10.08
C ASP A 186 20.24 2.42 8.60
N ILE A 187 19.97 1.17 8.20
CA ILE A 187 19.53 0.82 6.85
C ILE A 187 18.11 1.35 6.62
N TYR A 188 17.17 1.04 7.53
CA TYR A 188 15.77 1.47 7.41
C TYR A 188 15.64 2.98 7.39
N GLN A 189 16.32 3.67 8.31
CA GLN A 189 16.30 5.13 8.36
C GLN A 189 16.91 5.78 7.11
N SER A 190 18.07 5.29 6.67
CA SER A 190 18.71 5.82 5.45
C SER A 190 17.88 5.60 4.20
N ASN A 191 17.21 4.44 4.08
CA ASN A 191 16.35 4.13 2.95
C ASN A 191 15.09 5.01 2.95
N ALA A 192 14.43 5.19 4.11
CA ALA A 192 13.29 6.07 4.25
C ALA A 192 13.66 7.51 3.86
N GLU A 193 14.75 8.07 4.40
CA GLU A 193 15.22 9.40 4.02
C GLU A 193 15.54 9.53 2.53
N ALA A 194 16.10 8.50 1.92
CA ALA A 194 16.40 8.51 0.50
C ALA A 194 15.12 8.47 -0.36
N TYR A 195 14.10 7.73 0.10
CA TYR A 195 12.82 7.66 -0.57
C TYR A 195 12.02 8.96 -0.43
N GLN A 196 11.98 9.55 0.76
CA GLN A 196 11.36 10.84 1.04
C GLN A 196 11.94 11.98 0.20
N LYS A 197 13.24 11.97 -0.07
CA LYS A 197 13.85 12.94 -0.99
C LYS A 197 13.28 12.82 -2.41
N LYS A 198 12.95 11.60 -2.85
CA LYS A 198 12.31 11.39 -4.17
C LYS A 198 10.85 11.86 -4.16
N LEU A 199 10.11 11.54 -3.06
CA LEU A 199 8.75 12.02 -2.89
C LEU A 199 8.70 13.55 -2.89
N SER A 200 9.57 14.21 -2.13
CA SER A 200 9.65 15.67 -2.06
C SER A 200 10.06 16.33 -3.40
N ALA A 201 10.93 15.68 -4.18
CA ALA A 201 11.29 16.17 -5.51
C ALA A 201 10.08 16.09 -6.47
N LEU A 202 9.34 14.99 -6.42
CA LEU A 202 8.14 14.82 -7.23
C LEU A 202 7.02 15.76 -6.80
N ASP A 203 6.84 15.97 -5.49
CA ASP A 203 5.91 16.93 -4.91
C ASP A 203 6.16 18.36 -5.43
N ALA A 204 7.42 18.80 -5.45
CA ALA A 204 7.79 20.08 -6.01
C ALA A 204 7.43 20.22 -7.51
N GLU A 205 7.51 19.11 -8.28
CA GLU A 205 7.09 19.10 -9.69
C GLU A 205 5.56 19.20 -9.85
N TYR A 206 4.79 18.56 -8.96
CA TYR A 206 3.32 18.73 -8.91
C TYR A 206 2.95 20.17 -8.60
N GLN A 207 3.57 20.77 -7.58
CA GLN A 207 3.34 22.14 -7.18
C GLN A 207 3.64 23.11 -8.34
N ASP A 208 4.81 23.01 -8.98
CA ASP A 208 5.19 23.84 -10.13
C ASP A 208 4.22 23.68 -11.31
N THR A 209 3.76 22.44 -11.54
CA THR A 209 2.79 22.15 -12.59
C THR A 209 1.47 22.87 -12.37
N VAL A 210 0.94 22.84 -11.15
CA VAL A 210 -0.35 23.48 -10.83
C VAL A 210 -0.20 24.99 -10.76
N GLU A 211 0.90 25.53 -10.22
CA GLU A 211 1.15 26.98 -10.16
C GLU A 211 1.27 27.62 -11.54
N THR A 212 1.77 26.88 -12.54
CA THR A 212 1.94 27.40 -13.91
C THR A 212 0.78 27.05 -14.85
N ALA A 213 -0.19 26.27 -14.37
CA ALA A 213 -1.32 25.80 -15.16
C ALA A 213 -2.28 26.92 -15.57
N THR A 214 -2.94 26.72 -16.70
CA THR A 214 -4.01 27.62 -17.20
C THR A 214 -5.39 27.22 -16.69
N GLN A 215 -5.54 25.95 -16.28
CA GLN A 215 -6.73 25.37 -15.66
C GLN A 215 -6.39 24.88 -14.26
N ASN A 216 -7.37 24.86 -13.37
CA ASN A 216 -7.21 24.35 -12.01
C ASN A 216 -8.34 23.41 -11.59
N THR A 217 -9.13 22.92 -12.54
CA THR A 217 -10.30 22.09 -12.26
C THR A 217 -10.23 20.80 -13.05
N LEU A 218 -10.38 19.68 -12.36
CA LEU A 218 -10.46 18.34 -12.90
C LEU A 218 -11.93 17.90 -12.96
N LEU A 219 -12.32 17.12 -13.98
CA LEU A 219 -13.66 16.58 -14.08
C LEU A 219 -13.60 15.08 -14.33
N PHE A 220 -14.05 14.30 -13.35
CA PHE A 220 -14.08 12.85 -13.39
C PHE A 220 -15.48 12.35 -13.80
N ALA A 221 -15.55 11.66 -14.91
CA ALA A 221 -16.74 10.90 -15.28
C ALA A 221 -16.63 9.47 -14.72
N ASP A 222 -16.26 9.37 -13.47
CA ASP A 222 -15.97 8.16 -12.72
C ASP A 222 -16.04 8.43 -11.21
N ARG A 223 -15.59 7.47 -10.37
CA ARG A 223 -15.31 7.68 -8.95
C ARG A 223 -14.14 8.63 -8.75
N PHE A 224 -14.07 9.25 -7.59
CA PHE A 224 -13.06 10.26 -7.27
C PHE A 224 -12.20 9.89 -6.05
N PRO A 225 -11.20 9.03 -6.18
CA PRO A 225 -10.31 8.63 -5.09
C PRO A 225 -9.09 9.59 -4.91
N PHE A 226 -9.18 10.84 -5.35
CA PHE A 226 -8.04 11.77 -5.39
C PHE A 226 -8.22 12.99 -4.45
N ARG A 227 -9.03 12.84 -3.40
CA ARG A 227 -9.32 13.92 -2.44
C ARG A 227 -8.05 14.53 -1.87
N TYR A 228 -7.10 13.71 -1.43
CA TYR A 228 -5.84 14.17 -0.85
C TYR A 228 -4.92 14.82 -1.88
N LEU A 229 -4.80 14.24 -3.07
CA LEU A 229 -4.02 14.83 -4.16
C LEU A 229 -4.55 16.22 -4.55
N THR A 230 -5.85 16.36 -4.74
CA THR A 230 -6.42 17.66 -5.15
C THR A 230 -6.29 18.70 -4.06
N ASP A 231 -6.39 18.31 -2.80
CA ASP A 231 -6.26 19.24 -1.67
C ASP A 231 -4.80 19.69 -1.47
N ASP A 232 -3.84 18.77 -1.62
CA ASP A 232 -2.40 19.11 -1.51
C ASP A 232 -1.98 20.21 -2.47
N TYR A 233 -2.57 20.24 -3.68
CA TYR A 233 -2.19 21.21 -4.72
C TYR A 233 -3.26 22.28 -4.99
N GLY A 234 -4.35 22.32 -4.21
CA GLY A 234 -5.42 23.32 -4.36
C GLY A 234 -6.19 23.22 -5.67
N LEU A 235 -6.33 22.01 -6.22
CA LEU A 235 -7.13 21.74 -7.40
C LEU A 235 -8.61 21.64 -7.06
N ASN A 236 -9.48 22.22 -7.90
CA ASN A 236 -10.91 21.98 -7.84
C ASN A 236 -11.28 20.73 -8.62
N TYR A 237 -12.42 20.12 -8.29
CA TYR A 237 -12.88 18.96 -9.03
C TYR A 237 -14.41 18.87 -9.09
N TYR A 238 -14.89 18.12 -10.09
CA TYR A 238 -16.24 17.55 -10.20
C TYR A 238 -16.11 16.08 -10.50
N ALA A 239 -17.06 15.27 -10.03
CA ALA A 239 -17.01 13.84 -10.28
C ALA A 239 -18.42 13.23 -10.39
N ALA A 240 -18.52 12.06 -11.01
CA ALA A 240 -19.78 11.34 -11.08
C ALA A 240 -20.16 10.72 -9.73
N PHE A 241 -19.16 10.19 -9.01
CA PHE A 241 -19.35 9.48 -7.74
C PHE A 241 -18.25 9.82 -6.74
N SER A 242 -18.51 9.61 -5.45
CA SER A 242 -17.48 9.64 -4.40
C SER A 242 -16.44 8.52 -4.60
N GLY A 243 -15.29 8.63 -3.91
CA GLY A 243 -14.18 7.69 -4.07
C GLY A 243 -14.51 6.26 -3.69
N CYS A 244 -15.28 6.09 -2.61
CA CYS A 244 -15.68 4.78 -2.07
C CYS A 244 -16.96 4.21 -2.71
N SER A 245 -17.56 4.91 -3.69
CA SER A 245 -18.81 4.47 -4.30
C SER A 245 -18.68 3.14 -5.04
N ALA A 246 -19.66 2.26 -4.86
CA ALA A 246 -19.82 1.03 -5.63
C ALA A 246 -20.62 1.24 -6.95
N GLU A 247 -21.08 2.46 -7.21
CA GLU A 247 -21.90 2.78 -8.38
C GLU A 247 -21.09 2.65 -9.68
N SER A 248 -21.71 2.08 -10.68
CA SER A 248 -21.12 1.88 -12.01
C SER A 248 -21.91 2.54 -13.14
N GLU A 249 -23.08 3.11 -12.84
CA GLU A 249 -23.99 3.74 -13.80
C GLU A 249 -24.39 5.15 -13.29
N ALA A 250 -24.04 6.17 -14.04
CA ALA A 250 -24.40 7.53 -13.68
C ALA A 250 -25.82 7.89 -14.15
N SER A 251 -26.56 8.61 -13.33
CA SER A 251 -27.87 9.14 -13.65
C SER A 251 -27.80 10.14 -14.81
N PHE A 252 -28.89 10.28 -15.55
CA PHE A 252 -29.00 11.31 -16.60
C PHE A 252 -28.74 12.73 -16.06
N LYS A 253 -29.14 12.99 -14.81
CA LYS A 253 -28.90 14.28 -14.13
C LYS A 253 -27.40 14.52 -13.94
N THR A 254 -26.67 13.54 -13.46
CA THR A 254 -25.21 13.60 -13.24
C THR A 254 -24.48 13.80 -14.57
N ILE A 255 -24.78 12.99 -15.60
CA ILE A 255 -24.18 13.12 -16.93
C ILE A 255 -24.41 14.51 -17.52
N THR A 256 -25.66 15.02 -17.47
CA THR A 256 -25.98 16.35 -18.00
C THR A 256 -25.28 17.46 -17.23
N PHE A 257 -25.15 17.32 -15.91
CA PHE A 257 -24.42 18.26 -15.08
C PHE A 257 -22.95 18.32 -15.46
N LEU A 258 -22.28 17.15 -15.54
CA LEU A 258 -20.86 17.07 -15.89
C LEU A 258 -20.59 17.61 -17.29
N ALA A 259 -21.41 17.24 -18.30
CA ALA A 259 -21.27 17.80 -19.66
C ALA A 259 -21.41 19.33 -19.70
N ARG A 260 -22.35 19.88 -18.93
CA ARG A 260 -22.50 21.31 -18.79
C ARG A 260 -21.27 21.96 -18.14
N LYS A 261 -20.68 21.33 -17.12
CA LYS A 261 -19.48 21.85 -16.45
C LYS A 261 -18.26 21.83 -17.37
N VAL A 262 -18.10 20.78 -18.19
CA VAL A 262 -17.09 20.75 -19.26
C VAL A 262 -17.22 21.98 -20.16
N ASP A 263 -18.45 22.27 -20.63
CA ASP A 263 -18.72 23.42 -21.50
C ASP A 263 -18.52 24.77 -20.82
N GLU A 264 -18.95 24.91 -19.55
CA GLU A 264 -18.86 26.15 -18.77
C GLU A 264 -17.41 26.53 -18.48
N LEU A 265 -16.59 25.54 -18.16
CA LEU A 265 -15.18 25.71 -17.78
C LEU A 265 -14.23 25.63 -18.97
N GLY A 266 -14.73 25.21 -20.13
CA GLY A 266 -13.93 25.01 -21.33
C GLY A 266 -12.88 23.91 -21.18
N LEU A 267 -13.23 22.82 -20.47
CA LEU A 267 -12.29 21.72 -20.24
C LEU A 267 -12.06 20.95 -21.55
N ASN A 268 -10.81 20.64 -21.80
CA ASN A 268 -10.37 19.84 -22.95
C ASN A 268 -10.29 18.33 -22.63
N SER A 269 -10.49 17.96 -21.38
CA SER A 269 -10.33 16.58 -20.92
C SER A 269 -11.39 16.19 -19.88
N VAL A 270 -11.74 14.91 -19.88
CA VAL A 270 -12.58 14.24 -18.89
C VAL A 270 -11.78 13.06 -18.33
N PHE A 271 -11.77 12.92 -17.02
CA PHE A 271 -10.99 11.90 -16.35
C PHE A 271 -11.79 10.65 -16.07
N THR A 272 -11.11 9.50 -16.13
CA THR A 272 -11.51 8.21 -15.57
C THR A 272 -10.40 7.68 -14.66
N ILE A 273 -10.68 6.65 -13.87
CA ILE A 273 -9.66 5.91 -13.11
C ILE A 273 -9.16 4.72 -13.93
N GLU A 274 -8.10 4.07 -13.45
CA GLU A 274 -7.59 2.87 -14.07
C GLU A 274 -8.65 1.76 -14.15
N LYS A 275 -8.59 0.96 -15.23
CA LYS A 275 -9.55 -0.13 -15.52
C LYS A 275 -11.02 0.30 -15.73
N SER A 276 -11.29 1.59 -15.86
CA SER A 276 -12.60 2.09 -16.31
C SER A 276 -12.93 1.56 -17.70
N ASP A 277 -14.21 1.38 -17.98
CA ASP A 277 -14.67 1.05 -19.33
C ASP A 277 -15.02 2.29 -20.19
N ASP A 278 -14.78 3.48 -19.63
CA ASP A 278 -14.96 4.81 -20.23
C ASP A 278 -16.40 5.14 -20.69
N ARG A 279 -17.39 4.30 -20.43
CA ARG A 279 -18.77 4.50 -20.94
C ARG A 279 -19.40 5.79 -20.44
N ILE A 280 -19.19 6.12 -19.16
CA ILE A 280 -19.73 7.34 -18.58
C ILE A 280 -19.01 8.55 -19.20
N ALA A 281 -17.68 8.51 -19.31
CA ALA A 281 -16.86 9.56 -19.91
C ALA A 281 -17.27 9.83 -21.36
N GLN A 282 -17.43 8.78 -22.18
CA GLN A 282 -17.94 8.90 -23.55
C GLN A 282 -19.32 9.55 -23.58
N THR A 283 -20.23 9.11 -22.70
CA THR A 283 -21.58 9.67 -22.64
C THR A 283 -21.57 11.14 -22.22
N VAL A 284 -20.72 11.53 -21.27
CA VAL A 284 -20.53 12.95 -20.88
C VAL A 284 -20.07 13.76 -22.08
N ILE A 285 -19.01 13.32 -22.79
CA ILE A 285 -18.46 13.98 -23.97
C ILE A 285 -19.50 14.12 -25.09
N GLU A 286 -20.26 13.06 -25.36
CA GLU A 286 -21.34 13.10 -26.37
C GLU A 286 -22.42 14.16 -26.08
N ASN A 287 -22.57 14.57 -24.81
CA ASN A 287 -23.52 15.58 -24.37
C ASN A 287 -22.90 17.00 -24.22
N THR A 288 -21.59 17.17 -24.48
CA THR A 288 -20.97 18.50 -24.57
C THR A 288 -21.24 19.17 -25.91
N LYS A 289 -20.92 20.48 -26.03
CA LYS A 289 -21.10 21.24 -27.27
C LYS A 289 -20.11 20.85 -28.37
N THR A 290 -18.83 20.67 -27.99
CA THR A 290 -17.75 20.43 -28.96
C THR A 290 -17.54 18.95 -29.23
N LYS A 291 -17.75 18.08 -28.24
CA LYS A 291 -17.61 16.61 -28.32
C LYS A 291 -16.21 16.14 -28.72
N ASP A 292 -15.20 16.91 -28.35
CA ASP A 292 -13.80 16.69 -28.73
C ASP A 292 -12.84 16.59 -27.53
N GLN A 293 -13.38 16.43 -26.32
CA GLN A 293 -12.61 16.23 -25.12
C GLN A 293 -11.84 14.90 -25.16
N ASN A 294 -10.61 14.92 -24.64
CA ASN A 294 -9.84 13.71 -24.41
C ASN A 294 -10.34 12.97 -23.16
N ILE A 295 -10.31 11.65 -23.19
CA ILE A 295 -10.43 10.84 -21.97
C ILE A 295 -9.03 10.59 -21.44
N LEU A 296 -8.76 11.02 -20.22
CA LEU A 296 -7.48 10.86 -19.53
C LEU A 296 -7.65 9.96 -18.31
N VAL A 297 -6.71 9.04 -18.12
CA VAL A 297 -6.74 8.12 -16.98
C VAL A 297 -5.81 8.63 -15.89
N LEU A 298 -6.35 8.86 -14.68
CA LEU A 298 -5.57 9.09 -13.48
C LEU A 298 -5.59 7.81 -12.65
N ASN A 299 -4.42 7.29 -12.31
CA ASN A 299 -4.31 5.98 -11.66
C ASN A 299 -4.37 6.14 -10.14
N SER A 300 -5.39 5.56 -9.52
CA SER A 300 -5.60 5.59 -8.07
C SER A 300 -4.77 4.57 -7.30
N MET A 301 -4.11 3.64 -7.99
CA MET A 301 -3.33 2.54 -7.42
C MET A 301 -4.15 1.49 -6.64
N GLN A 302 -5.48 1.52 -6.73
CA GLN A 302 -6.34 0.57 -6.03
C GLN A 302 -6.31 -0.83 -6.64
N SER A 303 -5.92 -0.96 -7.91
CA SER A 303 -6.06 -2.21 -8.66
C SER A 303 -4.76 -2.69 -9.31
N ILE A 304 -3.62 -2.33 -8.71
CA ILE A 304 -2.30 -2.82 -9.16
C ILE A 304 -2.15 -4.31 -8.85
N THR A 305 -1.70 -5.06 -9.85
CA THR A 305 -1.53 -6.51 -9.76
C THR A 305 -0.09 -6.90 -9.42
N ALA A 306 0.10 -8.12 -8.90
CA ALA A 306 1.44 -8.71 -8.71
C ALA A 306 2.25 -8.77 -10.01
N GLN A 307 1.58 -8.91 -11.17
CA GLN A 307 2.26 -8.90 -12.47
C GLN A 307 2.81 -7.52 -12.80
N GLU A 308 2.02 -6.46 -12.62
CA GLU A 308 2.47 -5.08 -12.84
C GLU A 308 3.66 -4.72 -11.94
N ILE A 309 3.64 -5.17 -10.67
CA ILE A 309 4.79 -5.02 -9.75
C ILE A 309 6.03 -5.75 -10.30
N THR A 310 5.87 -6.98 -10.79
CA THR A 310 6.96 -7.76 -11.38
C THR A 310 7.52 -7.09 -12.64
N ASP A 311 6.67 -6.43 -13.41
CA ASP A 311 7.02 -5.69 -14.62
C ASP A 311 7.68 -4.31 -14.31
N GLY A 312 7.78 -3.96 -13.01
CA GLY A 312 8.54 -2.80 -12.54
C GLY A 312 7.71 -1.60 -12.11
N THR A 313 6.39 -1.76 -11.96
CA THR A 313 5.54 -0.70 -11.41
C THR A 313 5.93 -0.38 -9.98
N THR A 314 6.13 0.90 -9.68
CA THR A 314 6.39 1.44 -8.35
C THR A 314 5.43 2.58 -8.04
N TYR A 315 5.21 2.89 -6.77
CA TYR A 315 4.41 4.03 -6.35
C TYR A 315 4.88 5.34 -7.03
N LEU A 316 6.19 5.59 -7.01
CA LEU A 316 6.76 6.78 -7.66
C LEU A 316 6.48 6.79 -9.17
N SER A 317 6.63 5.65 -9.87
CA SER A 317 6.39 5.61 -11.31
C SER A 317 4.93 5.89 -11.69
N VAL A 318 3.98 5.44 -10.85
CA VAL A 318 2.56 5.75 -11.04
C VAL A 318 2.28 7.24 -10.80
N MET A 319 2.83 7.80 -9.72
CA MET A 319 2.68 9.23 -9.44
C MET A 319 3.35 10.12 -10.48
N GLU A 320 4.51 9.72 -11.03
CA GLU A 320 5.16 10.41 -12.17
C GLU A 320 4.30 10.38 -13.43
N GLU A 321 3.62 9.27 -13.71
CA GLU A 321 2.70 9.18 -14.85
C GLU A 321 1.44 10.02 -14.61
N ASN A 322 0.86 9.97 -13.41
CA ASN A 322 -0.24 10.85 -13.03
C ASN A 322 0.11 12.34 -13.21
N LEU A 323 1.34 12.73 -12.85
CA LEU A 323 1.81 14.11 -13.09
C LEU A 323 1.83 14.47 -14.58
N LYS A 324 2.24 13.56 -15.47
CA LYS A 324 2.22 13.82 -16.93
C LYS A 324 0.79 14.02 -17.43
N VAL A 325 -0.13 13.18 -16.94
CA VAL A 325 -1.56 13.29 -17.26
C VAL A 325 -2.13 14.65 -16.78
N LEU A 326 -1.78 15.07 -15.58
CA LEU A 326 -2.19 16.39 -15.07
C LEU A 326 -1.59 17.54 -15.89
N LYS A 327 -0.33 17.46 -16.30
CA LYS A 327 0.32 18.44 -17.20
C LYS A 327 -0.44 18.58 -18.52
N GLU A 328 -0.95 17.49 -19.09
CA GLU A 328 -1.76 17.50 -20.30
C GLU A 328 -3.12 18.17 -20.08
N ALA A 329 -3.79 17.83 -18.97
CA ALA A 329 -5.14 18.29 -18.69
C ALA A 329 -5.21 19.77 -18.29
N LEU A 330 -4.19 20.28 -17.58
CA LEU A 330 -4.19 21.62 -17.01
C LEU A 330 -3.61 22.70 -17.95
N ASN A 331 -3.05 22.32 -19.11
CA ASN A 331 -2.45 23.21 -20.10
C ASN A 331 -3.03 22.99 -21.50
#